data_960f65a875212f9b7d8aef1c0c08b6fc
#
_entry.id   960f65a875212f9b7d8aef1c0c08b6fc
#
_cell.length_a   1.000
_cell.length_b   1.000
_cell.length_c   1.000
_cell.angle_alpha   90.00
_cell.angle_beta   90.00
_cell.angle_gamma   90.00
#
_symmetry.space_group_name_H-M   'P 1'
#
loop_
_entity.id
_entity.type
_entity.pdbx_description
1 polymer ?
#
loop_
_entity_poly.entity_id
_entity_poly.type
_entity_poly.pdbx_seq_one_letter_code
_entity_poly.pdbx_strand_id
1 'polypeptide(L)'
;MITLLKTKKALIILLSVLLLITFSACAGEKIKDNNDKGGGDIVSEGDTNLPGKNNENIEEETPEPTPESTPTPTPIDLEVVKPNEAGKIMIVMFHNFVETFTPTTYDKGEYTTTFEEFEKLLHELYEMDYRLISMNDYLNNNISVPAGCIPMVFTFDDGTSGQFNLVKENGKLVANKKSAVGIIEEFNKTHPDFGVEGTFYINLGNSTFEGEGTREERLQYLVDKGFEIGNHTYTHANLLELKTVDAVQEQIGKNQKEVFQLISDYKMTSFSLPFGIWPEKGLRQYVYGGTYDGIEYENKGILEVGWSPALSPVSKSLDLSSIQRVRASGINPVDADLAWWLKNLSREEQYVSDGNANTVTVPESLKENVDLDKLDGKELITY
;
A
#
# COMPACT_ATOMS: atom_id res chain seq x y z
N MET A 1 21.64 -41.21 -43.23
CA MET A 1 20.31 -41.69 -43.64
C MET A 1 19.33 -40.61 -43.32
N ILE A 2 18.91 -39.87 -44.33
CA ILE A 2 18.18 -38.62 -44.28
C ILE A 2 16.70 -38.96 -44.25
N THR A 3 15.92 -38.42 -43.34
CA THR A 3 14.45 -38.48 -43.41
C THR A 3 13.84 -37.10 -43.20
N LEU A 4 13.14 -36.66 -44.22
CA LEU A 4 12.53 -35.35 -44.41
C LEU A 4 11.45 -34.99 -43.36
N LEU A 5 11.50 -33.76 -42.88
CA LEU A 5 10.37 -33.07 -42.24
C LEU A 5 9.35 -32.61 -43.28
N LYS A 6 8.09 -32.95 -43.09
CA LYS A 6 6.96 -32.37 -43.80
C LYS A 6 6.29 -31.28 -42.94
N THR A 7 6.37 -30.07 -43.43
CA THR A 7 5.63 -28.89 -42.92
C THR A 7 4.15 -28.94 -43.32
N LYS A 8 3.22 -28.82 -42.38
CA LYS A 8 1.81 -28.51 -42.64
C LYS A 8 1.55 -27.03 -42.29
N LYS A 9 1.27 -26.24 -43.28
CA LYS A 9 0.69 -24.90 -43.15
C LYS A 9 -0.82 -25.04 -42.88
N ALA A 10 -1.30 -24.53 -41.77
CA ALA A 10 -2.73 -24.33 -41.48
C ALA A 10 -3.11 -22.90 -41.85
N LEU A 11 -4.07 -22.77 -42.75
CA LEU A 11 -4.68 -21.55 -43.24
C LEU A 11 -5.78 -21.12 -42.24
N ILE A 12 -5.63 -19.97 -41.59
CA ILE A 12 -6.68 -19.37 -40.76
C ILE A 12 -7.46 -18.38 -41.58
N ILE A 13 -8.75 -18.66 -41.74
CA ILE A 13 -9.73 -17.79 -42.44
C ILE A 13 -10.25 -16.79 -41.41
N LEU A 14 -10.03 -15.50 -41.70
CA LEU A 14 -10.56 -14.36 -40.97
C LEU A 14 -12.03 -14.14 -41.37
N LEU A 15 -12.96 -14.26 -40.43
CA LEU A 15 -14.37 -13.90 -40.63
C LEU A 15 -14.63 -12.59 -39.87
N SER A 16 -14.68 -11.48 -40.61
CA SER A 16 -15.08 -10.16 -40.12
C SER A 16 -16.60 -10.03 -40.17
N VAL A 17 -17.24 -9.92 -39.00
CA VAL A 17 -18.67 -9.54 -38.89
C VAL A 17 -18.75 -8.05 -38.63
N LEU A 18 -19.24 -7.31 -39.58
CA LEU A 18 -19.52 -5.87 -39.52
C LEU A 18 -20.92 -5.67 -38.93
N LEU A 19 -20.99 -5.13 -37.68
CA LEU A 19 -22.27 -4.74 -37.09
C LEU A 19 -22.44 -3.23 -37.20
N LEU A 20 -23.36 -2.80 -38.08
CA LEU A 20 -23.85 -1.43 -38.24
C LEU A 20 -24.89 -1.17 -37.14
N ILE A 21 -24.62 -0.23 -36.23
CA ILE A 21 -25.61 0.33 -35.31
C ILE A 21 -25.95 1.75 -35.76
N THR A 22 -27.21 1.94 -36.16
CA THR A 22 -27.80 3.19 -36.59
C THR A 22 -28.07 4.12 -35.42
N PHE A 23 -27.59 5.35 -35.50
CA PHE A 23 -27.96 6.46 -34.62
C PHE A 23 -29.41 6.89 -34.89
N SER A 24 -30.22 6.97 -33.87
CA SER A 24 -31.48 7.69 -33.87
C SER A 24 -31.35 8.93 -32.99
N ALA A 25 -31.38 10.09 -33.61
CA ALA A 25 -31.42 11.37 -32.96
C ALA A 25 -32.89 11.71 -32.61
N CYS A 26 -33.15 12.16 -31.40
CA CYS A 26 -34.35 12.90 -31.07
C CYS A 26 -34.00 14.22 -30.43
N ALA A 27 -34.56 15.25 -31.03
CA ALA A 27 -34.35 16.67 -30.77
C ALA A 27 -35.06 17.16 -29.51
N GLY A 28 -34.57 18.30 -29.08
CA GLY A 28 -34.81 19.00 -27.88
C GLY A 28 -36.21 19.58 -27.60
N GLU A 29 -36.35 20.05 -26.38
CA GLU A 29 -37.29 21.11 -26.06
C GLU A 29 -36.69 22.08 -25.04
N LYS A 30 -36.69 23.36 -25.44
CA LYS A 30 -36.37 24.53 -24.58
C LYS A 30 -37.61 24.93 -23.81
N ILE A 31 -37.49 25.21 -22.54
CA ILE A 31 -38.46 26.01 -21.80
C ILE A 31 -37.74 27.21 -21.19
N LYS A 32 -38.44 28.35 -21.39
CA LYS A 32 -38.04 29.75 -21.21
C LYS A 32 -37.98 30.20 -19.76
N ASP A 33 -37.09 31.21 -19.57
CA ASP A 33 -37.15 32.23 -18.50
C ASP A 33 -38.52 32.79 -18.16
N ASN A 34 -38.71 33.09 -16.88
CA ASN A 34 -39.47 34.26 -16.48
C ASN A 34 -38.89 34.89 -15.20
N ASN A 35 -38.39 36.10 -15.40
CA ASN A 35 -38.20 37.13 -14.39
C ASN A 35 -39.52 37.50 -13.75
N ASP A 36 -39.54 37.78 -12.47
CA ASP A 36 -40.25 39.01 -12.03
C ASP A 36 -39.65 39.58 -10.71
N LYS A 37 -39.71 40.91 -10.67
CA LYS A 37 -39.15 41.86 -9.70
C LYS A 37 -40.13 42.23 -8.60
N GLY A 38 -39.59 42.70 -7.48
CA GLY A 38 -40.27 43.57 -6.49
C GLY A 38 -39.59 43.38 -5.14
N GLY A 39 -38.91 44.27 -4.53
CA GLY A 39 -39.05 45.73 -4.39
C GLY A 39 -39.76 46.04 -3.09
N GLY A 40 -39.04 46.63 -2.08
CA GLY A 40 -39.70 47.21 -0.94
C GLY A 40 -38.79 47.43 0.28
N ASP A 41 -38.11 48.57 0.31
CA ASP A 41 -37.57 49.21 1.54
C ASP A 41 -38.64 49.44 2.58
N ILE A 42 -38.28 49.51 3.87
CA ILE A 42 -38.64 50.66 4.76
C ILE A 42 -37.78 50.58 6.05
N VAL A 43 -37.21 51.72 6.37
CA VAL A 43 -36.49 52.19 7.56
C VAL A 43 -37.42 52.39 8.72
N SER A 44 -37.02 52.20 9.99
CA SER A 44 -37.27 53.17 11.05
C SER A 44 -36.46 52.90 12.33
N GLU A 45 -35.85 53.93 12.79
CA GLU A 45 -35.12 54.19 14.03
C GLU A 45 -35.96 54.03 15.30
N GLY A 46 -35.28 53.88 16.43
CA GLY A 46 -35.87 54.01 17.76
C GLY A 46 -34.91 53.82 18.91
N ASP A 47 -34.27 54.91 19.27
CA ASP A 47 -33.39 55.13 20.43
C ASP A 47 -34.17 55.03 21.75
N THR A 48 -33.59 54.47 22.85
CA THR A 48 -33.60 55.03 24.20
C THR A 48 -32.74 54.31 25.23
N ASN A 49 -31.81 55.07 25.79
CA ASN A 49 -31.05 55.09 27.06
C ASN A 49 -31.43 54.18 28.26
N LEU A 50 -30.42 53.46 28.79
CA LEU A 50 -29.75 53.37 30.14
C LEU A 50 -30.63 53.36 31.43
N PRO A 51 -30.13 52.84 32.63
CA PRO A 51 -28.79 52.45 33.06
C PRO A 51 -28.67 51.16 33.93
N GLY A 52 -27.46 50.62 33.93
CA GLY A 52 -26.67 50.14 35.07
C GLY A 52 -27.15 49.02 35.98
N LYS A 53 -26.39 47.91 35.94
CA LYS A 53 -25.92 47.21 37.14
C LYS A 53 -24.66 46.39 36.81
N ASN A 54 -23.57 46.72 37.49
CA ASN A 54 -22.33 45.91 37.53
C ASN A 54 -22.63 44.52 38.11
N ASN A 55 -22.30 43.51 37.40
CA ASN A 55 -21.98 42.21 37.97
C ASN A 55 -20.60 41.83 37.46
N GLU A 56 -19.62 41.87 38.37
CA GLU A 56 -18.31 41.27 38.20
C GLU A 56 -18.48 39.75 38.07
N ASN A 57 -18.36 39.24 36.86
CA ASN A 57 -18.16 37.83 36.65
C ASN A 57 -16.64 37.56 36.82
N ILE A 58 -16.31 36.93 37.93
CA ILE A 58 -15.01 36.27 38.11
C ILE A 58 -15.03 35.07 37.15
N GLU A 59 -14.34 35.17 36.02
CA GLU A 59 -13.99 34.01 35.20
C GLU A 59 -13.04 33.16 36.00
N GLU A 60 -13.49 32.01 36.43
CA GLU A 60 -12.70 30.94 37.01
C GLU A 60 -11.86 30.38 35.83
N GLU A 61 -10.55 30.70 35.78
CA GLU A 61 -9.60 30.11 34.85
C GLU A 61 -9.57 28.59 35.07
N THR A 62 -10.13 27.84 34.14
CA THR A 62 -9.96 26.39 34.08
C THR A 62 -8.48 26.13 33.82
N PRO A 63 -7.77 25.37 34.67
CA PRO A 63 -6.35 25.09 34.44
C PRO A 63 -6.21 24.31 33.12
N GLU A 64 -5.32 24.80 32.24
CA GLU A 64 -4.90 24.07 31.05
C GLU A 64 -4.43 22.66 31.47
N PRO A 65 -4.85 21.61 30.76
CA PRO A 65 -4.36 20.25 31.06
C PRO A 65 -2.85 20.23 30.89
N THR A 66 -2.16 19.96 32.00
CA THR A 66 -0.72 19.68 31.99
C THR A 66 -0.48 18.55 30.97
N PRO A 67 0.45 18.73 29.98
CA PRO A 67 0.74 17.65 29.04
C PRO A 67 1.17 16.42 29.83
N GLU A 68 0.44 15.31 29.66
CA GLU A 68 0.83 14.02 30.21
C GLU A 68 2.24 13.72 29.72
N SER A 69 3.15 13.50 30.66
CA SER A 69 4.52 13.11 30.36
C SER A 69 4.47 11.78 29.58
N THR A 70 4.93 11.79 28.34
CA THR A 70 5.17 10.56 27.58
C THR A 70 5.97 9.61 28.46
N PRO A 71 5.51 8.36 28.69
CA PRO A 71 6.22 7.44 29.55
C PRO A 71 7.63 7.23 29.01
N THR A 72 8.65 7.46 29.83
CA THR A 72 10.04 7.13 29.50
C THR A 72 10.09 5.63 29.20
N PRO A 73 10.59 5.18 28.05
CA PRO A 73 10.66 3.75 27.74
C PRO A 73 11.44 3.02 28.83
N THR A 74 10.89 1.92 29.31
CA THR A 74 11.57 1.07 30.30
C THR A 74 12.85 0.54 29.64
N PRO A 75 14.02 0.68 30.30
CA PRO A 75 15.26 0.12 29.77
C PRO A 75 15.10 -1.38 29.52
N ILE A 76 15.40 -1.82 28.30
CA ILE A 76 15.38 -3.24 27.91
C ILE A 76 16.72 -3.88 28.28
N ASP A 77 16.68 -5.18 28.56
CA ASP A 77 17.89 -5.98 28.71
C ASP A 77 18.35 -6.44 27.30
N LEU A 78 19.42 -5.82 26.79
CA LEU A 78 19.96 -6.08 25.45
C LEU A 78 20.46 -7.52 25.28
N GLU A 79 20.96 -8.15 26.37
CA GLU A 79 21.42 -9.54 26.35
C GLU A 79 20.26 -10.54 26.24
N VAL A 80 19.07 -10.14 26.67
CA VAL A 80 17.83 -10.94 26.59
C VAL A 80 17.13 -10.71 25.25
N VAL A 81 16.87 -9.46 24.88
CA VAL A 81 16.13 -9.08 23.67
C VAL A 81 16.97 -9.34 22.41
N LYS A 82 18.27 -9.08 22.47
CA LYS A 82 19.23 -9.18 21.36
C LYS A 82 18.76 -8.45 20.10
N PRO A 83 18.51 -7.13 20.20
CA PRO A 83 18.03 -6.36 19.07
C PRO A 83 19.05 -6.34 17.93
N ASN A 84 18.56 -6.40 16.70
CA ASN A 84 19.37 -6.31 15.49
C ASN A 84 18.65 -5.47 14.43
N GLU A 85 18.70 -4.16 14.57
CA GLU A 85 17.97 -3.27 13.65
C GLU A 85 18.70 -3.01 12.32
N ALA A 86 19.87 -3.64 12.12
CA ALA A 86 20.52 -3.78 10.83
C ALA A 86 20.17 -5.09 10.09
N GLY A 87 19.31 -5.93 10.68
CA GLY A 87 18.90 -7.21 10.13
C GLY A 87 17.93 -7.08 8.96
N LYS A 88 17.58 -8.22 8.37
CA LYS A 88 16.69 -8.30 7.20
C LYS A 88 15.22 -8.20 7.59
N ILE A 89 14.42 -7.58 6.72
CA ILE A 89 12.96 -7.45 6.86
C ILE A 89 12.28 -8.17 5.69
N MET A 90 11.29 -9.00 5.98
CA MET A 90 10.48 -9.61 4.93
C MET A 90 9.43 -8.62 4.44
N ILE A 91 9.50 -8.26 3.16
CA ILE A 91 8.45 -7.55 2.42
C ILE A 91 7.73 -8.60 1.59
N VAL A 92 6.54 -8.99 2.03
CA VAL A 92 5.80 -10.12 1.46
C VAL A 92 4.93 -9.66 0.31
N MET A 93 5.01 -10.35 -0.82
CA MET A 93 4.25 -10.05 -2.04
C MET A 93 3.09 -11.05 -2.21
N PHE A 94 1.88 -10.58 -2.01
CA PHE A 94 0.64 -11.31 -2.26
C PHE A 94 0.01 -10.92 -3.60
N HIS A 95 -0.77 -11.85 -4.20
CA HIS A 95 -1.55 -11.57 -5.42
C HIS A 95 -3.01 -11.97 -5.24
N ASN A 96 -3.36 -13.23 -5.38
CA ASN A 96 -4.75 -13.68 -5.38
C ASN A 96 -5.18 -14.29 -4.05
N PHE A 97 -6.41 -13.97 -3.64
CA PHE A 97 -7.08 -14.59 -2.50
C PHE A 97 -8.42 -15.18 -2.93
N VAL A 98 -8.69 -16.41 -2.52
CA VAL A 98 -9.89 -17.15 -2.91
C VAL A 98 -10.43 -17.98 -1.75
N GLU A 99 -11.71 -18.33 -1.80
CA GLU A 99 -12.32 -19.30 -0.88
C GLU A 99 -11.80 -20.72 -1.14
N THR A 100 -11.76 -21.10 -2.42
CA THR A 100 -11.30 -22.42 -2.86
C THR A 100 -10.47 -22.26 -4.12
N PHE A 101 -9.32 -22.88 -4.13
CA PHE A 101 -8.42 -22.83 -5.28
C PHE A 101 -8.80 -23.85 -6.35
N THR A 102 -8.75 -23.39 -7.60
CA THR A 102 -8.80 -24.24 -8.79
C THR A 102 -7.64 -23.89 -9.70
N PRO A 103 -6.74 -24.84 -10.03
CA PRO A 103 -5.60 -24.57 -10.90
C PRO A 103 -6.02 -24.04 -12.26
N THR A 104 -5.28 -23.04 -12.74
CA THR A 104 -5.44 -22.45 -14.08
C THR A 104 -4.21 -22.71 -14.95
N THR A 105 -4.26 -22.28 -16.20
CA THR A 105 -3.09 -22.34 -17.10
C THR A 105 -1.97 -21.42 -16.62
N TYR A 106 -2.30 -20.32 -15.96
CA TYR A 106 -1.36 -19.27 -15.54
C TYR A 106 -0.90 -19.42 -14.10
N ASP A 107 -1.79 -19.83 -13.20
CA ASP A 107 -1.49 -20.05 -11.81
C ASP A 107 -1.80 -21.48 -11.41
N LYS A 108 -0.77 -22.19 -10.97
CA LYS A 108 -0.86 -23.56 -10.45
C LYS A 108 -0.92 -23.59 -8.93
N GLY A 109 -1.19 -22.46 -8.29
CA GLY A 109 -1.25 -22.27 -6.86
C GLY A 109 0.02 -21.65 -6.28
N GLU A 110 0.85 -21.03 -7.12
CA GLU A 110 2.08 -20.35 -6.67
C GLU A 110 1.82 -18.91 -6.21
N TYR A 111 0.73 -18.26 -6.74
CA TYR A 111 0.37 -16.86 -6.48
C TYR A 111 -1.01 -16.72 -5.82
N THR A 112 -1.67 -17.82 -5.51
CA THR A 112 -2.99 -17.84 -4.90
C THR A 112 -2.92 -18.43 -3.50
N THR A 113 -3.47 -17.70 -2.53
CA THR A 113 -3.65 -18.09 -1.12
C THR A 113 -5.14 -18.24 -0.86
N THR A 114 -5.58 -19.25 -0.10
CA THR A 114 -6.98 -19.30 0.37
C THR A 114 -7.15 -18.39 1.59
N PHE A 115 -8.39 -17.94 1.83
CA PHE A 115 -8.70 -17.14 3.02
C PHE A 115 -8.35 -17.90 4.31
N GLU A 116 -8.61 -19.22 4.36
CA GLU A 116 -8.27 -20.06 5.50
C GLU A 116 -6.76 -20.15 5.75
N GLU A 117 -5.95 -20.30 4.69
CA GLU A 117 -4.49 -20.31 4.80
C GLU A 117 -3.94 -18.95 5.26
N PHE A 118 -4.56 -17.86 4.80
CA PHE A 118 -4.17 -16.53 5.22
C PHE A 118 -4.48 -16.26 6.69
N GLU A 119 -5.66 -16.66 7.19
CA GLU A 119 -5.99 -16.58 8.62
C GLU A 119 -4.98 -17.36 9.47
N LYS A 120 -4.62 -18.57 9.08
CA LYS A 120 -3.60 -19.38 9.79
C LYS A 120 -2.23 -18.69 9.76
N LEU A 121 -1.85 -18.12 8.62
CA LEU A 121 -0.59 -17.40 8.47
C LEU A 121 -0.51 -16.20 9.44
N LEU A 122 -1.58 -15.42 9.63
CA LEU A 122 -1.57 -14.30 10.58
C LEU A 122 -1.30 -14.78 12.00
N HIS A 123 -1.93 -15.88 12.43
CA HIS A 123 -1.66 -16.48 13.75
C HIS A 123 -0.20 -16.95 13.89
N GLU A 124 0.32 -17.67 12.89
CA GLU A 124 1.70 -18.15 12.88
C GLU A 124 2.70 -16.97 12.96
N LEU A 125 2.47 -15.92 12.20
CA LEU A 125 3.33 -14.74 12.21
C LEU A 125 3.29 -14.02 13.56
N TYR A 126 2.12 -13.89 14.16
CA TYR A 126 1.97 -13.27 15.48
C TYR A 126 2.71 -14.03 16.57
N GLU A 127 2.60 -15.37 16.58
CA GLU A 127 3.29 -16.26 17.51
C GLU A 127 4.82 -16.28 17.31
N MET A 128 5.28 -15.94 16.10
CA MET A 128 6.70 -15.77 15.76
C MET A 128 7.22 -14.34 16.00
N ASP A 129 6.49 -13.52 16.75
CA ASP A 129 6.81 -12.13 17.08
C ASP A 129 6.80 -11.14 15.90
N TYR A 130 6.25 -11.50 14.73
CA TYR A 130 6.11 -10.55 13.64
C TYR A 130 5.03 -9.51 13.91
N ARG A 131 5.30 -8.25 13.50
CA ARG A 131 4.34 -7.13 13.55
C ARG A 131 4.36 -6.40 12.21
N LEU A 132 3.18 -6.01 11.74
CA LEU A 132 3.07 -5.28 10.48
C LEU A 132 3.57 -3.85 10.65
N ILE A 133 4.24 -3.37 9.61
CA ILE A 133 4.59 -1.96 9.41
C ILE A 133 4.20 -1.56 7.99
N SER A 134 4.02 -0.28 7.76
CA SER A 134 3.75 0.24 6.43
C SER A 134 5.01 0.25 5.53
N MET A 135 4.82 0.31 4.21
CA MET A 135 5.94 0.50 3.28
C MET A 135 6.59 1.87 3.46
N ASN A 136 5.80 2.89 3.80
CA ASN A 136 6.33 4.21 4.10
C ASN A 136 7.19 4.22 5.36
N ASP A 137 6.82 3.48 6.41
CA ASP A 137 7.66 3.33 7.61
C ASP A 137 9.00 2.67 7.26
N TYR A 138 8.96 1.64 6.42
CA TYR A 138 10.19 1.03 5.92
C TYR A 138 11.03 2.03 5.11
N LEU A 139 10.45 2.74 4.15
CA LEU A 139 11.16 3.67 3.27
C LEU A 139 11.75 4.87 3.99
N ASN A 140 11.12 5.30 5.11
CA ASN A 140 11.54 6.46 5.88
C ASN A 140 12.27 6.07 7.18
N ASN A 141 12.64 4.80 7.36
CA ASN A 141 13.24 4.30 8.60
C ASN A 141 12.44 4.67 9.87
N ASN A 142 11.10 4.64 9.78
CA ASN A 142 10.19 4.96 10.89
C ASN A 142 9.60 3.69 11.51
N ILE A 143 10.44 2.70 11.78
CA ILE A 143 10.00 1.41 12.32
C ILE A 143 9.75 1.54 13.81
N SER A 144 8.52 1.18 14.22
CA SER A 144 8.09 1.24 15.62
C SER A 144 7.27 0.00 15.95
N VAL A 145 7.95 -1.07 16.35
CA VAL A 145 7.33 -2.31 16.84
C VAL A 145 7.87 -2.62 18.24
N PRO A 146 7.16 -3.38 19.08
CA PRO A 146 7.61 -3.68 20.45
C PRO A 146 9.00 -4.33 20.50
N ALA A 147 9.69 -4.16 21.61
CA ALA A 147 11.00 -4.78 21.84
C ALA A 147 10.95 -6.30 21.67
N GLY A 148 11.89 -6.84 20.91
CA GLY A 148 11.95 -8.27 20.56
C GLY A 148 11.06 -8.68 19.39
N CYS A 149 10.17 -7.81 18.92
CA CYS A 149 9.36 -8.07 17.74
C CYS A 149 10.13 -7.81 16.42
N ILE A 150 9.61 -8.41 15.36
CA ILE A 150 10.20 -8.41 14.01
C ILE A 150 9.23 -7.68 13.07
N PRO A 151 9.63 -6.56 12.45
CA PRO A 151 8.78 -5.87 11.48
C PRO A 151 8.62 -6.71 10.20
N MET A 152 7.42 -6.65 9.63
CA MET A 152 7.09 -7.25 8.34
C MET A 152 6.22 -6.30 7.54
N VAL A 153 6.44 -6.21 6.23
CA VAL A 153 5.61 -5.43 5.32
C VAL A 153 4.76 -6.38 4.46
N PHE A 154 3.45 -6.14 4.42
CA PHE A 154 2.58 -6.81 3.45
C PHE A 154 2.40 -5.92 2.22
N THR A 155 2.56 -6.52 1.05
CA THR A 155 2.30 -5.87 -0.24
C THR A 155 1.36 -6.74 -1.07
N PHE A 156 0.41 -6.10 -1.77
CA PHE A 156 -0.64 -6.76 -2.53
C PHE A 156 -0.61 -6.19 -3.96
N ASP A 157 -0.26 -7.02 -4.94
CA ASP A 157 -0.20 -6.58 -6.34
C ASP A 157 -1.53 -6.83 -7.05
N ASP A 158 -1.87 -6.02 -8.08
CA ASP A 158 -3.01 -6.08 -8.99
C ASP A 158 -4.35 -5.50 -8.51
N GLY A 159 -4.60 -5.37 -7.23
CA GLY A 159 -5.87 -4.82 -6.72
C GLY A 159 -7.08 -5.73 -6.95
N THR A 160 -6.92 -7.04 -6.73
CA THR A 160 -8.01 -8.01 -6.93
C THR A 160 -9.10 -7.90 -5.86
N SER A 161 -10.33 -8.35 -6.17
CA SER A 161 -11.44 -8.33 -5.21
C SER A 161 -11.23 -9.26 -4.02
N GLY A 162 -10.40 -10.30 -4.15
CA GLY A 162 -10.02 -11.16 -3.03
C GLY A 162 -9.08 -10.48 -2.04
N GLN A 163 -8.29 -9.51 -2.49
CA GLN A 163 -7.48 -8.70 -1.60
C GLN A 163 -8.35 -7.73 -0.80
N PHE A 164 -9.25 -7.04 -1.48
CA PHE A 164 -10.18 -6.09 -0.87
C PHE A 164 -11.42 -5.88 -1.72
N ASN A 165 -12.56 -5.82 -1.08
CA ASN A 165 -13.81 -5.33 -1.62
C ASN A 165 -14.71 -4.88 -0.48
N LEU A 166 -15.66 -3.97 -0.76
CA LEU A 166 -16.67 -3.55 0.19
C LEU A 166 -17.97 -4.31 -0.01
N VAL A 167 -18.67 -4.53 1.09
CA VAL A 167 -20.04 -5.06 1.15
C VAL A 167 -20.90 -4.13 2.02
N LYS A 168 -22.24 -4.23 1.87
CA LYS A 168 -23.16 -3.52 2.74
C LYS A 168 -23.59 -4.36 3.91
N GLU A 169 -23.25 -3.91 5.12
CA GLU A 169 -23.78 -4.46 6.38
C GLU A 169 -24.53 -3.36 7.15
N ASN A 170 -25.81 -3.61 7.45
CA ASN A 170 -26.66 -2.65 8.16
C ASN A 170 -26.68 -1.23 7.53
N GLY A 171 -26.61 -1.17 6.20
CA GLY A 171 -26.62 0.08 5.43
C GLY A 171 -25.28 0.82 5.37
N LYS A 172 -24.22 0.29 5.96
CA LYS A 172 -22.86 0.84 5.92
C LYS A 172 -21.95 0.00 5.00
N LEU A 173 -21.01 0.66 4.34
CA LEU A 173 -19.94 0.00 3.62
C LEU A 173 -18.88 -0.48 4.62
N VAL A 174 -18.53 -1.75 4.56
CA VAL A 174 -17.50 -2.41 5.40
C VAL A 174 -16.66 -3.33 4.54
N ALA A 175 -15.44 -3.63 4.97
CA ALA A 175 -14.62 -4.62 4.30
C ALA A 175 -15.31 -5.99 4.32
N ASN A 176 -15.33 -6.68 3.18
CA ASN A 176 -15.80 -8.04 3.11
C ASN A 176 -14.92 -8.95 3.98
N LYS A 177 -15.49 -9.66 4.93
CA LYS A 177 -14.75 -10.62 5.79
C LYS A 177 -14.05 -11.72 5.00
N LYS A 178 -14.53 -12.00 3.78
CA LYS A 178 -13.87 -12.87 2.79
C LYS A 178 -13.06 -12.00 1.82
N SER A 179 -12.08 -11.28 2.36
CA SER A 179 -11.01 -10.58 1.66
C SER A 179 -9.82 -10.46 2.61
N ALA A 180 -8.61 -10.26 2.07
CA ALA A 180 -7.42 -10.12 2.91
C ALA A 180 -7.55 -8.98 3.91
N VAL A 181 -8.08 -7.82 3.49
CA VAL A 181 -8.34 -6.67 4.40
C VAL A 181 -9.31 -7.05 5.50
N GLY A 182 -10.44 -7.69 5.17
CA GLY A 182 -11.43 -8.07 6.17
C GLY A 182 -10.89 -9.08 7.19
N ILE A 183 -10.01 -9.98 6.77
CA ILE A 183 -9.33 -10.95 7.64
C ILE A 183 -8.33 -10.22 8.57
N ILE A 184 -7.52 -9.29 8.05
CA ILE A 184 -6.59 -8.49 8.86
C ILE A 184 -7.35 -7.65 9.89
N GLU A 185 -8.43 -6.97 9.50
CA GLU A 185 -9.27 -6.18 10.42
C GLU A 185 -9.90 -7.05 11.52
N GLU A 186 -10.36 -8.25 11.18
CA GLU A 186 -10.95 -9.17 12.16
C GLU A 186 -9.88 -9.69 13.13
N PHE A 187 -8.70 -10.08 12.63
CA PHE A 187 -7.56 -10.52 13.42
C PHE A 187 -7.09 -9.45 14.40
N ASN A 188 -7.00 -8.21 13.95
CA ASN A 188 -6.54 -7.07 14.77
C ASN A 188 -7.45 -6.77 15.98
N LYS A 189 -8.72 -7.18 15.97
CA LYS A 189 -9.62 -7.00 17.12
C LYS A 189 -9.15 -7.76 18.36
N THR A 190 -8.47 -8.87 18.18
CA THR A 190 -7.93 -9.71 19.26
C THR A 190 -6.41 -9.58 19.41
N HIS A 191 -5.73 -9.03 18.42
CA HIS A 191 -4.29 -8.84 18.36
C HIS A 191 -3.95 -7.41 17.92
N PRO A 192 -4.31 -6.38 18.72
CA PRO A 192 -4.22 -4.97 18.29
C PRO A 192 -2.79 -4.49 18.04
N ASP A 193 -1.80 -5.16 18.62
CA ASP A 193 -0.38 -4.87 18.43
C ASP A 193 0.24 -5.56 17.20
N PHE A 194 -0.54 -6.36 16.46
CA PHE A 194 -0.09 -6.95 15.19
C PHE A 194 0.05 -5.89 14.08
N GLY A 195 -0.86 -4.92 14.05
CA GLY A 195 -0.94 -3.87 13.04
C GLY A 195 -2.02 -4.13 11.98
N VAL A 196 -2.46 -3.04 11.34
CA VAL A 196 -3.44 -3.03 10.23
C VAL A 196 -2.80 -2.29 9.05
N GLU A 197 -1.60 -2.67 8.69
CA GLU A 197 -0.82 -2.04 7.63
C GLU A 197 -0.64 -2.98 6.43
N GLY A 198 -0.46 -2.38 5.28
CA GLY A 198 -0.16 -3.07 4.02
C GLY A 198 -0.27 -2.11 2.85
N THR A 199 0.45 -2.38 1.77
CA THR A 199 0.47 -1.53 0.57
C THR A 199 -0.13 -2.26 -0.61
N PHE A 200 -1.15 -1.67 -1.23
CA PHE A 200 -1.81 -2.18 -2.42
C PHE A 200 -1.24 -1.52 -3.67
N TYR A 201 -0.49 -2.27 -4.46
CA TYR A 201 0.03 -1.85 -5.76
C TYR A 201 -1.02 -2.09 -6.83
N ILE A 202 -1.70 -1.02 -7.25
CA ILE A 202 -2.93 -1.11 -8.05
C ILE A 202 -2.78 -0.64 -9.50
N ASN A 203 -3.70 -1.13 -10.34
CA ASN A 203 -3.80 -0.83 -11.77
C ASN A 203 -5.18 -0.23 -12.06
N LEU A 204 -5.35 1.09 -12.03
CA LEU A 204 -6.67 1.71 -12.19
C LEU A 204 -7.26 1.60 -13.60
N GLY A 205 -6.45 1.28 -14.60
CA GLY A 205 -6.92 0.94 -15.95
C GLY A 205 -7.61 -0.42 -16.07
N ASN A 206 -7.52 -1.25 -15.02
CA ASN A 206 -8.15 -2.55 -14.92
C ASN A 206 -9.32 -2.51 -13.91
N SER A 207 -9.98 -3.66 -13.71
CA SER A 207 -10.97 -3.84 -12.65
C SER A 207 -10.27 -3.91 -11.29
N THR A 208 -10.28 -2.80 -10.54
CA THR A 208 -9.61 -2.68 -9.24
C THR A 208 -10.62 -2.71 -8.11
N PHE A 209 -10.49 -3.67 -7.19
CA PHE A 209 -11.31 -3.83 -6.00
C PHE A 209 -12.82 -3.83 -6.28
N GLU A 210 -13.26 -4.66 -7.23
CA GLU A 210 -14.69 -4.76 -7.58
C GLU A 210 -15.53 -5.16 -6.36
N GLY A 211 -16.64 -4.43 -6.11
CA GLY A 211 -17.53 -4.64 -4.97
C GLY A 211 -18.54 -3.50 -4.82
N GLU A 212 -19.18 -3.41 -3.68
CA GLU A 212 -20.11 -2.32 -3.35
C GLU A 212 -19.38 -0.98 -3.21
N GLY A 213 -20.13 0.11 -3.35
CA GLY A 213 -19.61 1.48 -3.30
C GLY A 213 -18.94 1.91 -4.62
N THR A 214 -18.50 3.16 -4.65
CA THR A 214 -17.72 3.73 -5.76
C THR A 214 -16.25 3.33 -5.63
N ARG A 215 -15.47 3.55 -6.68
CA ARG A 215 -14.01 3.36 -6.62
C ARG A 215 -13.37 4.29 -5.58
N GLU A 216 -13.83 5.55 -5.52
CA GLU A 216 -13.41 6.53 -4.51
C GLU A 216 -13.65 6.01 -3.09
N GLU A 217 -14.88 5.56 -2.77
CA GLU A 217 -15.21 5.03 -1.45
C GLU A 217 -14.36 3.82 -1.07
N ARG A 218 -14.04 2.95 -2.03
CA ARG A 218 -13.16 1.79 -1.77
C ARG A 218 -11.72 2.21 -1.49
N LEU A 219 -11.15 3.11 -2.28
CA LEU A 219 -9.78 3.57 -2.06
C LEU A 219 -9.67 4.40 -0.78
N GLN A 220 -10.65 5.28 -0.51
CA GLN A 220 -10.69 6.07 0.71
C GLN A 220 -10.80 5.18 1.95
N TYR A 221 -11.61 4.11 1.89
CA TYR A 221 -11.71 3.14 2.99
C TYR A 221 -10.34 2.55 3.37
N LEU A 222 -9.55 2.13 2.37
CA LEU A 222 -8.21 1.60 2.62
C LEU A 222 -7.31 2.61 3.33
N VAL A 223 -7.28 3.85 2.83
CA VAL A 223 -6.46 4.93 3.42
C VAL A 223 -6.91 5.28 4.83
N ASP A 224 -8.23 5.38 5.07
CA ASP A 224 -8.81 5.66 6.40
C ASP A 224 -8.49 4.56 7.43
N LYS A 225 -8.18 3.34 6.96
CA LYS A 225 -7.81 2.20 7.79
C LYS A 225 -6.31 2.05 8.02
N GLY A 226 -5.48 2.90 7.41
CA GLY A 226 -4.03 2.84 7.54
C GLY A 226 -3.32 2.05 6.45
N PHE A 227 -4.06 1.49 5.47
CA PHE A 227 -3.45 0.86 4.30
C PHE A 227 -2.94 1.90 3.31
N GLU A 228 -1.91 1.54 2.59
CA GLU A 228 -1.30 2.38 1.57
C GLU A 228 -1.68 1.95 0.15
N ILE A 229 -1.70 2.91 -0.76
CA ILE A 229 -1.88 2.68 -2.18
C ILE A 229 -0.56 2.98 -2.88
N GLY A 230 -0.01 2.00 -3.56
CA GLY A 230 1.20 2.07 -4.37
C GLY A 230 0.91 1.96 -5.86
N ASN A 231 1.89 2.29 -6.67
CA ASN A 231 1.75 2.30 -8.14
C ASN A 231 2.21 0.97 -8.75
N HIS A 232 1.37 0.41 -9.64
CA HIS A 232 1.68 -0.82 -10.39
C HIS A 232 1.47 -0.66 -11.90
N THR A 233 1.68 0.54 -12.42
CA THR A 233 1.27 1.01 -13.75
C THR A 233 -0.26 1.07 -13.94
N TYR A 234 -0.71 1.79 -14.96
CA TYR A 234 -2.14 1.97 -15.20
C TYR A 234 -2.85 0.69 -15.66
N THR A 235 -2.20 -0.09 -16.53
CA THR A 235 -2.80 -1.30 -17.14
C THR A 235 -1.98 -2.57 -16.90
N HIS A 236 -1.13 -2.63 -15.87
CA HIS A 236 -0.18 -3.72 -15.65
C HIS A 236 0.75 -3.93 -16.85
N ALA A 237 1.28 -2.82 -17.37
CA ALA A 237 2.06 -2.84 -18.61
C ALA A 237 3.45 -3.47 -18.40
N ASN A 238 3.88 -4.30 -19.35
CA ASN A 238 5.28 -4.70 -19.46
C ASN A 238 6.13 -3.47 -19.88
N LEU A 239 6.88 -2.91 -18.93
CA LEU A 239 7.63 -1.67 -19.15
C LEU A 239 8.69 -1.79 -20.25
N LEU A 240 9.23 -2.99 -20.50
CA LEU A 240 10.20 -3.21 -21.57
C LEU A 240 9.61 -3.01 -22.98
N GLU A 241 8.30 -3.17 -23.11
CA GLU A 241 7.59 -2.96 -24.39
C GLU A 241 7.33 -1.47 -24.68
N LEU A 242 7.42 -0.61 -23.67
CA LEU A 242 7.26 0.84 -23.80
C LEU A 242 8.56 1.46 -24.32
N LYS A 243 8.50 2.10 -25.51
CA LYS A 243 9.71 2.56 -26.21
C LYS A 243 9.93 4.06 -26.16
N THR A 244 9.03 4.81 -25.52
CA THR A 244 9.10 6.27 -25.43
C THR A 244 8.95 6.75 -23.99
N VAL A 245 9.45 7.94 -23.71
CA VAL A 245 9.26 8.63 -22.43
C VAL A 245 7.78 8.77 -22.12
N ASP A 246 7.00 9.28 -23.07
CA ASP A 246 5.57 9.52 -22.91
C ASP A 246 4.81 8.24 -22.54
N ALA A 247 5.15 7.11 -23.18
CA ALA A 247 4.49 5.83 -22.88
C ALA A 247 4.77 5.33 -21.47
N VAL A 248 6.01 5.50 -20.95
CA VAL A 248 6.36 5.13 -19.57
C VAL A 248 5.67 6.06 -18.59
N GLN A 249 5.74 7.37 -18.82
CA GLN A 249 5.11 8.36 -17.95
C GLN A 249 3.58 8.26 -17.98
N GLU A 250 2.97 7.92 -19.11
CA GLU A 250 1.53 7.65 -19.17
C GLU A 250 1.14 6.48 -18.26
N GLN A 251 1.84 5.36 -18.33
CA GLN A 251 1.51 4.19 -17.53
C GLN A 251 1.66 4.43 -16.03
N ILE A 252 2.64 5.20 -15.60
CA ILE A 252 2.89 5.47 -14.18
C ILE A 252 2.10 6.69 -13.73
N GLY A 253 2.23 7.81 -14.43
CA GLY A 253 1.64 9.09 -14.06
C GLY A 253 0.12 9.12 -14.19
N LYS A 254 -0.46 8.39 -15.15
CA LYS A 254 -1.92 8.27 -15.27
C LYS A 254 -2.52 7.56 -14.06
N ASN A 255 -1.86 6.52 -13.57
CA ASN A 255 -2.29 5.82 -12.35
C ASN A 255 -2.26 6.78 -11.15
N GLN A 256 -1.15 7.53 -10.96
CA GLN A 256 -1.05 8.56 -9.92
C GLN A 256 -2.12 9.64 -10.07
N LYS A 257 -2.36 10.12 -11.29
CA LYS A 257 -3.37 11.15 -11.55
C LYS A 257 -4.77 10.71 -11.16
N GLU A 258 -5.15 9.47 -11.50
CA GLU A 258 -6.48 8.95 -11.13
C GLU A 258 -6.61 8.76 -9.62
N VAL A 259 -5.60 8.26 -8.92
CA VAL A 259 -5.63 8.19 -7.45
C VAL A 259 -5.77 9.58 -6.84
N PHE A 260 -4.99 10.55 -7.31
CA PHE A 260 -5.06 11.95 -6.84
C PHE A 260 -6.45 12.58 -7.06
N GLN A 261 -7.15 12.19 -8.12
CA GLN A 261 -8.52 12.68 -8.40
C GLN A 261 -9.57 12.00 -7.52
N LEU A 262 -9.36 10.74 -7.14
CA LEU A 262 -10.27 9.97 -6.29
C LEU A 262 -10.04 10.23 -4.81
N ILE A 263 -8.80 10.45 -4.40
CA ILE A 263 -8.39 10.79 -3.04
C ILE A 263 -7.57 12.06 -3.10
N SER A 264 -8.14 13.17 -2.62
CA SER A 264 -7.50 14.48 -2.69
C SER A 264 -6.08 14.43 -2.08
N ASP A 265 -5.14 14.95 -2.84
CA ASP A 265 -3.72 15.13 -2.46
C ASP A 265 -2.94 13.83 -2.14
N TYR A 266 -3.54 12.64 -2.39
CA TYR A 266 -2.85 11.38 -2.15
C TYR A 266 -1.70 11.17 -3.16
N LYS A 267 -0.52 10.91 -2.64
CA LYS A 267 0.69 10.61 -3.43
C LYS A 267 1.14 9.19 -3.16
N MET A 268 1.19 8.38 -4.21
CA MET A 268 1.83 7.07 -4.15
C MET A 268 3.35 7.28 -4.07
N THR A 269 3.99 6.66 -3.08
CA THR A 269 5.41 6.87 -2.75
C THR A 269 6.31 5.72 -3.20
N SER A 270 5.70 4.60 -3.61
CA SER A 270 6.42 3.41 -4.03
C SER A 270 5.79 2.78 -5.26
N PHE A 271 6.61 2.02 -5.98
CA PHE A 271 6.27 1.39 -7.25
C PHE A 271 6.66 -0.09 -7.24
N SER A 272 5.72 -0.97 -7.55
CA SER A 272 5.99 -2.37 -7.82
C SER A 272 6.11 -2.59 -9.33
N LEU A 273 7.21 -3.19 -9.77
CA LEU A 273 7.47 -3.48 -11.18
C LEU A 273 6.55 -4.62 -11.68
N PRO A 274 5.65 -4.37 -12.66
CA PRO A 274 4.91 -5.45 -13.30
C PRO A 274 5.87 -6.50 -13.86
N PHE A 275 5.64 -7.77 -13.53
CA PHE A 275 6.52 -8.90 -13.91
C PHE A 275 7.96 -8.81 -13.41
N GLY A 276 8.33 -7.84 -12.57
CA GLY A 276 9.72 -7.52 -12.22
C GLY A 276 10.53 -6.95 -13.39
N ILE A 277 9.86 -6.42 -14.42
CA ILE A 277 10.52 -6.01 -15.68
C ILE A 277 10.69 -4.50 -15.74
N TRP A 278 11.95 -4.07 -15.86
CA TRP A 278 12.33 -2.69 -16.09
C TRP A 278 12.15 -2.26 -17.54
N PRO A 279 11.90 -0.96 -17.81
CA PRO A 279 12.02 -0.42 -19.16
C PRO A 279 13.48 -0.43 -19.63
N GLU A 280 13.72 -0.13 -20.90
CA GLU A 280 15.07 0.05 -21.44
C GLU A 280 15.87 1.05 -20.60
N LYS A 281 17.19 0.84 -20.49
CA LYS A 281 18.07 1.60 -19.59
C LYS A 281 17.90 3.12 -19.68
N GLY A 282 17.69 3.68 -20.87
CA GLY A 282 17.49 5.12 -21.09
C GLY A 282 16.16 5.67 -20.56
N LEU A 283 15.20 4.78 -20.23
CA LEU A 283 13.86 5.14 -19.75
C LEU A 283 13.67 4.88 -18.25
N ARG A 284 14.62 4.24 -17.57
CA ARG A 284 14.51 3.85 -16.16
C ARG A 284 14.30 5.05 -15.21
N GLN A 285 14.89 6.20 -15.52
CA GLN A 285 14.71 7.40 -14.72
C GLN A 285 13.25 7.82 -14.57
N TYR A 286 12.39 7.50 -15.55
CA TYR A 286 10.97 7.80 -15.53
C TYR A 286 10.14 6.81 -14.70
N VAL A 287 10.77 5.76 -14.16
CA VAL A 287 10.16 4.92 -13.10
C VAL A 287 10.28 5.59 -11.74
N TYR A 288 11.37 6.30 -11.49
CA TYR A 288 11.57 7.03 -10.23
C TYR A 288 10.70 8.28 -10.12
N GLY A 289 10.50 9.00 -11.21
CA GLY A 289 9.68 10.20 -11.20
C GLY A 289 9.45 10.78 -12.59
N GLY A 290 8.41 11.57 -12.69
CA GLY A 290 8.04 12.23 -13.95
C GLY A 290 6.76 13.03 -13.81
N THR A 291 6.18 13.38 -14.96
CA THR A 291 4.96 14.18 -15.04
C THR A 291 4.05 13.63 -16.10
N TYR A 292 2.76 13.49 -15.79
CA TYR A 292 1.73 13.13 -16.76
C TYR A 292 0.55 14.08 -16.61
N ASP A 293 0.19 14.76 -17.70
CA ASP A 293 -0.94 15.68 -17.78
C ASP A 293 -0.99 16.68 -16.61
N GLY A 294 0.17 17.25 -16.28
CA GLY A 294 0.35 18.26 -15.23
C GLY A 294 0.43 17.73 -13.80
N ILE A 295 0.31 16.42 -13.60
CA ILE A 295 0.48 15.77 -12.30
C ILE A 295 1.88 15.14 -12.22
N GLU A 296 2.62 15.51 -11.18
CA GLU A 296 3.92 14.91 -10.87
C GLU A 296 3.74 13.60 -10.09
N TYR A 297 4.65 12.66 -10.32
CA TYR A 297 4.78 11.45 -9.51
C TYR A 297 6.24 11.23 -9.13
N GLU A 298 6.46 10.69 -7.94
CA GLU A 298 7.77 10.33 -7.41
C GLU A 298 7.67 9.02 -6.64
N ASN A 299 8.46 8.03 -7.04
CA ASN A 299 8.55 6.73 -6.39
C ASN A 299 9.88 6.64 -5.63
N LYS A 300 9.85 6.75 -4.31
CA LYS A 300 11.02 6.63 -3.43
C LYS A 300 11.59 5.22 -3.40
N GLY A 301 10.71 4.21 -3.50
CA GLY A 301 11.07 2.81 -3.49
C GLY A 301 10.54 2.07 -4.71
N ILE A 302 11.41 1.28 -5.37
CA ILE A 302 11.05 0.41 -6.48
C ILE A 302 11.19 -1.04 -6.02
N LEU A 303 10.08 -1.78 -6.06
CA LEU A 303 10.00 -3.14 -5.60
C LEU A 303 10.15 -4.13 -6.76
N GLU A 304 11.04 -5.08 -6.55
CA GLU A 304 11.26 -6.21 -7.47
C GLU A 304 10.25 -7.35 -7.20
N VAL A 305 10.11 -8.24 -8.17
CA VAL A 305 9.57 -9.58 -7.95
C VAL A 305 10.73 -10.44 -7.46
N GLY A 306 10.91 -10.49 -6.14
CA GLY A 306 12.10 -11.06 -5.57
C GLY A 306 11.88 -12.42 -4.92
N TRP A 307 12.97 -12.96 -4.41
CA TRP A 307 13.03 -14.24 -3.70
C TRP A 307 13.81 -14.13 -2.39
N SER A 308 14.07 -12.93 -1.90
CA SER A 308 14.85 -12.74 -0.67
C SER A 308 14.26 -11.61 0.19
N PRO A 309 14.45 -11.67 1.52
CA PRO A 309 14.15 -10.55 2.40
C PRO A 309 14.93 -9.30 1.99
N ALA A 310 14.31 -8.14 2.21
CA ALA A 310 14.94 -6.84 2.03
C ALA A 310 15.98 -6.56 3.12
N LEU A 311 16.92 -5.68 2.82
CA LEU A 311 17.87 -5.17 3.82
C LEU A 311 17.18 -4.14 4.72
N SER A 312 17.69 -3.95 5.93
CA SER A 312 17.25 -2.88 6.82
C SER A 312 17.38 -1.51 6.16
N PRO A 313 16.48 -0.55 6.47
CA PRO A 313 16.58 0.84 5.99
C PRO A 313 17.94 1.49 6.28
N VAL A 314 18.56 1.14 7.40
CA VAL A 314 19.88 1.69 7.78
C VAL A 314 21.08 0.99 7.14
N SER A 315 20.86 -0.04 6.34
CA SER A 315 21.96 -0.77 5.70
C SER A 315 22.69 0.09 4.66
N LYS A 316 24.03 0.05 4.67
CA LYS A 316 24.88 0.65 3.63
C LYS A 316 24.59 0.09 2.24
N SER A 317 24.19 -1.17 2.17
CA SER A 317 23.98 -1.89 0.92
C SER A 317 22.53 -1.81 0.42
N LEU A 318 21.61 -1.14 1.14
CA LEU A 318 20.25 -0.96 0.67
C LEU A 318 20.23 -0.03 -0.54
N ASP A 319 19.65 -0.53 -1.62
CA ASP A 319 19.32 0.22 -2.83
C ASP A 319 17.80 0.32 -2.95
N LEU A 320 17.25 1.50 -2.69
CA LEU A 320 15.80 1.78 -2.80
C LEU A 320 15.28 1.66 -4.24
N SER A 321 16.17 1.64 -5.22
CA SER A 321 15.80 1.39 -6.62
C SER A 321 15.61 -0.11 -6.96
N SER A 322 15.90 -1.01 -6.03
CA SER A 322 15.79 -2.46 -6.25
C SER A 322 15.50 -3.19 -4.93
N ILE A 323 14.35 -2.86 -4.33
CA ILE A 323 13.92 -3.45 -3.06
C ILE A 323 13.43 -4.88 -3.31
N GLN A 324 14.05 -5.83 -2.65
CA GLN A 324 13.67 -7.24 -2.76
C GLN A 324 12.39 -7.54 -2.00
N ARG A 325 11.60 -8.48 -2.51
CA ARG A 325 10.41 -9.00 -1.85
C ARG A 325 10.47 -10.51 -1.71
N VAL A 326 9.76 -11.03 -0.74
CA VAL A 326 9.51 -12.46 -0.58
C VAL A 326 8.11 -12.76 -1.14
N ARG A 327 8.01 -13.69 -2.08
CA ARG A 327 6.71 -14.14 -2.56
C ARG A 327 5.96 -14.83 -1.41
N ALA A 328 4.71 -14.48 -1.18
CA ALA A 328 3.84 -15.23 -0.28
C ALA A 328 3.76 -16.70 -0.75
N SER A 329 3.74 -17.62 0.19
CA SER A 329 3.49 -19.01 -0.16
C SER A 329 2.07 -19.15 -0.65
N GLY A 330 1.91 -19.63 -1.87
CA GLY A 330 0.62 -20.06 -2.38
C GLY A 330 0.29 -21.47 -1.90
N ILE A 331 -0.81 -22.02 -2.42
CA ILE A 331 -1.25 -23.41 -2.17
C ILE A 331 -0.16 -24.42 -2.57
N ASN A 332 0.63 -24.11 -3.59
CA ASN A 332 1.82 -24.88 -3.98
C ASN A 332 3.08 -24.08 -3.68
N PRO A 333 3.66 -24.20 -2.47
CA PRO A 333 4.88 -23.52 -2.08
C PRO A 333 6.06 -23.86 -3.02
N VAL A 334 6.94 -22.89 -3.20
CA VAL A 334 8.17 -23.03 -3.98
C VAL A 334 9.36 -22.61 -3.14
N ASP A 335 10.57 -22.95 -3.63
CA ASP A 335 11.80 -22.58 -2.96
C ASP A 335 11.92 -21.04 -2.85
N ALA A 336 12.42 -20.57 -1.69
CA ALA A 336 12.60 -19.16 -1.35
C ALA A 336 11.30 -18.32 -1.33
N ASP A 337 10.15 -18.94 -1.12
CA ASP A 337 8.92 -18.24 -0.75
C ASP A 337 8.85 -17.96 0.78
N LEU A 338 7.73 -17.39 1.24
CA LEU A 338 7.55 -17.03 2.65
C LEU A 338 7.71 -18.24 3.60
N ALA A 339 7.08 -19.37 3.30
CA ALA A 339 7.15 -20.57 4.15
C ALA A 339 8.59 -21.12 4.23
N TRP A 340 9.36 -20.98 3.15
CA TRP A 340 10.76 -21.33 3.15
C TRP A 340 11.57 -20.36 4.02
N TRP A 341 11.37 -19.05 3.87
CA TRP A 341 12.10 -18.03 4.63
C TRP A 341 11.77 -18.05 6.13
N LEU A 342 10.52 -18.28 6.52
CA LEU A 342 10.13 -18.45 7.93
C LEU A 342 10.89 -19.57 8.65
N LYS A 343 11.35 -20.58 7.89
CA LYS A 343 12.15 -21.70 8.42
C LYS A 343 13.66 -21.48 8.35
N ASN A 344 14.13 -20.69 7.38
CA ASN A 344 15.56 -20.65 7.02
C ASN A 344 16.24 -19.30 7.33
N LEU A 345 15.51 -18.24 7.60
CA LEU A 345 16.06 -16.96 8.05
C LEU A 345 16.29 -17.03 9.55
N SER A 346 17.55 -17.09 9.97
CA SER A 346 17.87 -17.16 11.40
C SER A 346 17.55 -15.85 12.12
N ARG A 347 17.29 -15.92 13.44
CA ARG A 347 16.96 -14.72 14.22
C ARG A 347 18.10 -13.70 14.23
N GLU A 348 19.33 -14.14 14.14
CA GLU A 348 20.52 -13.27 14.06
C GLU A 348 20.60 -12.50 12.75
N GLU A 349 19.96 -13.00 11.68
CA GLU A 349 19.87 -12.30 10.41
C GLU A 349 18.64 -11.40 10.29
N GLN A 350 17.62 -11.61 11.12
CA GLN A 350 16.39 -10.83 11.11
C GLN A 350 16.59 -9.47 11.77
N TYR A 351 15.79 -8.49 11.31
CA TYR A 351 15.58 -7.28 12.09
C TYR A 351 14.83 -7.64 13.37
N VAL A 352 15.39 -7.30 14.50
CA VAL A 352 14.76 -7.44 15.82
C VAL A 352 14.77 -6.08 16.49
N SER A 353 13.61 -5.55 16.84
CA SER A 353 13.45 -4.22 17.40
C SER A 353 13.93 -4.14 18.85
N ASP A 354 14.47 -2.99 19.23
CA ASP A 354 14.71 -2.61 20.62
C ASP A 354 13.47 -1.98 21.29
N GLY A 355 12.40 -1.72 20.53
CA GLY A 355 11.15 -1.10 21.00
C GLY A 355 11.20 0.42 21.12
N ASN A 356 12.25 1.08 20.64
CA ASN A 356 12.41 2.53 20.71
C ASN A 356 12.59 3.13 19.31
N ALA A 357 11.59 3.84 18.82
CA ALA A 357 11.61 4.45 17.48
C ALA A 357 12.70 5.51 17.26
N ASN A 358 13.37 5.97 18.33
CA ASN A 358 14.41 7.00 18.26
C ASN A 358 15.83 6.45 18.29
N THR A 359 15.99 5.14 18.33
CA THR A 359 17.28 4.45 18.36
C THR A 359 17.42 3.50 17.17
N VAL A 360 18.65 3.11 16.88
CA VAL A 360 19.00 1.97 16.05
C VAL A 360 19.99 1.14 16.86
N THR A 361 19.53 -0.01 17.35
CA THR A 361 20.34 -0.88 18.22
C THR A 361 20.81 -2.12 17.47
N VAL A 362 22.13 -2.34 17.46
CA VAL A 362 22.75 -3.46 16.74
C VAL A 362 23.86 -4.10 17.56
N PRO A 363 24.17 -5.41 17.35
CA PRO A 363 25.40 -6.02 17.84
C PRO A 363 26.64 -5.25 17.37
N GLU A 364 27.67 -5.08 18.21
CA GLU A 364 28.92 -4.37 17.83
C GLU A 364 29.53 -4.92 16.52
N SER A 365 29.40 -6.23 16.28
CA SER A 365 29.89 -6.89 15.05
C SER A 365 29.20 -6.41 13.76
N LEU A 366 28.00 -5.81 13.85
CA LEU A 366 27.20 -5.32 12.70
C LEU A 366 27.25 -3.80 12.54
N LYS A 367 27.87 -3.08 13.45
CA LYS A 367 28.01 -1.62 13.43
C LYS A 367 28.50 -1.09 12.07
N GLU A 368 29.51 -1.74 11.50
CA GLU A 368 30.09 -1.33 10.22
C GLU A 368 29.12 -1.47 9.02
N ASN A 369 28.01 -2.21 9.18
CA ASN A 369 26.98 -2.36 8.13
C ASN A 369 25.98 -1.21 8.16
N VAL A 370 25.95 -0.43 9.23
CA VAL A 370 25.02 0.70 9.39
C VAL A 370 25.56 1.93 8.66
N ASP A 371 24.71 2.53 7.86
CA ASP A 371 24.93 3.82 7.21
C ASP A 371 24.48 4.94 8.15
N LEU A 372 25.44 5.70 8.66
CA LEU A 372 25.15 6.77 9.63
C LEU A 372 24.31 7.91 9.02
N ASP A 373 24.37 8.12 7.72
CA ASP A 373 23.57 9.12 7.03
C ASP A 373 22.09 8.71 6.91
N LYS A 374 21.79 7.41 7.08
CA LYS A 374 20.42 6.86 7.05
C LYS A 374 19.78 6.74 8.43
N LEU A 375 20.45 7.18 9.48
CA LEU A 375 19.88 7.16 10.84
C LEU A 375 18.74 8.15 11.03
N ASP A 376 18.68 9.19 10.20
CA ASP A 376 17.65 10.24 10.25
C ASP A 376 17.42 10.85 11.65
N GLY A 377 18.54 11.12 12.35
CA GLY A 377 18.54 11.70 13.70
C GLY A 377 18.37 10.70 14.84
N LYS A 378 18.22 9.41 14.56
CA LYS A 378 18.18 8.36 15.59
C LYS A 378 19.57 8.11 16.18
N GLU A 379 19.61 7.71 17.44
CA GLU A 379 20.83 7.33 18.14
C GLU A 379 21.25 5.89 17.77
N LEU A 380 22.52 5.69 17.38
CA LEU A 380 23.07 4.36 17.19
C LEU A 380 23.57 3.79 18.52
N ILE A 381 22.99 2.68 18.94
CA ILE A 381 23.38 1.92 20.13
C ILE A 381 24.04 0.61 19.70
N THR A 382 25.18 0.26 20.32
CA THR A 382 25.85 -1.02 20.07
C THR A 382 26.08 -1.77 21.40
N TYR A 383 26.07 -3.09 21.35
CA TYR A 383 26.26 -3.97 22.50
C TYR A 383 27.03 -5.24 22.15
#